data_b99db125aba5686cd7815c119590c7a9
#
_entry.id   b99db125aba5686cd7815c119590c7a9
#
_cell.length_a   1.000
_cell.length_b   1.000
_cell.length_c   1.000
_cell.angle_alpha   90.00
_cell.angle_beta   90.00
_cell.angle_gamma   90.00
#
_symmetry.space_group_name_H-M   'P 1'
#
loop_
_entity.id
_entity.type
_entity.pdbx_description
1 polymer ?
#
loop_
_entity_poly.entity_id
_entity_poly.type
_entity_poly.pdbx_seq_one_letter_code
_entity_poly.pdbx_strand_id
1 'polypeptide(L)'
;MSTAQHERRAQIRKIAETQLLGGTAPPSRGSPAAGVEALAMLHSLASVPGSASAALKLLHELQVHQVELDLQHEQAEQERQELGAALQRHADWFEFAPYACLAIGDDGTLQAINQGAARWLGSQPAAAVGLRLDEFLALASRTWLPDLLGQLRAGQASVRAPLRALNGGDEVDATATLPPGGRTVLLAFLPTQSAGPR
;
A
#
# COMPACT_ATOMS: atom_id res chain seq x y z
N MET A 1 -19.42 2.75 -10.15
CA MET A 1 -18.95 2.54 -8.75
C MET A 1 -20.04 2.75 -7.70
N SER A 2 -21.20 3.32 -8.00
CA SER A 2 -22.23 3.68 -6.99
C SER A 2 -23.14 2.52 -6.55
N THR A 3 -23.47 1.57 -7.41
CA THR A 3 -24.40 0.44 -7.10
C THR A 3 -23.84 -0.54 -6.08
N ALA A 4 -22.59 -0.93 -6.21
CA ALA A 4 -21.94 -1.86 -5.26
C ALA A 4 -21.83 -1.28 -3.84
N GLN A 5 -21.65 0.04 -3.72
CA GLN A 5 -21.64 0.71 -2.41
C GLN A 5 -23.04 0.78 -1.79
N HIS A 6 -24.08 0.95 -2.60
CA HIS A 6 -25.48 0.93 -2.11
C HIS A 6 -25.89 -0.46 -1.64
N GLU A 7 -25.52 -1.48 -2.39
CA GLU A 7 -25.79 -2.89 -2.00
C GLU A 7 -25.06 -3.28 -0.71
N ARG A 8 -23.78 -2.90 -0.57
CA ARG A 8 -23.03 -3.11 0.69
C ARG A 8 -23.67 -2.42 1.88
N ARG A 9 -24.08 -1.15 1.74
CA ARG A 9 -24.76 -0.42 2.82
C ARG A 9 -26.07 -1.08 3.22
N ALA A 10 -26.86 -1.54 2.26
CA ALA A 10 -28.09 -2.25 2.53
C ALA A 10 -27.85 -3.58 3.27
N GLN A 11 -26.77 -4.27 2.94
CA GLN A 11 -26.40 -5.53 3.59
C GLN A 11 -25.92 -5.32 5.03
N ILE A 12 -25.08 -4.31 5.29
CA ILE A 12 -24.63 -3.93 6.64
C ILE A 12 -25.83 -3.53 7.51
N ARG A 13 -26.75 -2.72 6.98
CA ARG A 13 -27.96 -2.32 7.69
C ARG A 13 -28.81 -3.53 8.10
N LYS A 14 -28.99 -4.49 7.20
CA LYS A 14 -29.74 -5.72 7.48
C LYS A 14 -29.09 -6.56 8.57
N ILE A 15 -27.74 -6.66 8.58
CA ILE A 15 -26.98 -7.36 9.62
C ILE A 15 -27.15 -6.63 10.96
N ALA A 16 -27.03 -5.29 11.00
CA ALA A 16 -27.21 -4.49 12.19
C ALA A 16 -28.59 -4.66 12.81
N GLU A 17 -29.65 -4.63 11.99
CA GLU A 17 -31.02 -4.87 12.44
C GLU A 17 -31.19 -6.29 13.03
N THR A 18 -30.58 -7.31 12.43
CA THR A 18 -30.62 -8.69 12.91
C THR A 18 -29.90 -8.84 14.26
N GLN A 19 -28.74 -8.21 14.43
CA GLN A 19 -27.97 -8.24 15.68
C GLN A 19 -28.72 -7.54 16.84
N LEU A 20 -29.40 -6.42 16.55
CA LEU A 20 -30.22 -5.72 17.54
C LEU A 20 -31.41 -6.54 17.97
N LEU A 21 -32.13 -7.14 17.03
CA LEU A 21 -33.28 -8.00 17.32
C LEU A 21 -32.87 -9.28 18.05
N GLY A 22 -31.67 -9.80 17.79
CA GLY A 22 -31.11 -10.99 18.44
C GLY A 22 -30.46 -10.73 19.80
N GLY A 23 -30.36 -9.47 20.26
CA GLY A 23 -29.68 -9.10 21.51
C GLY A 23 -28.18 -9.38 21.52
N THR A 24 -27.59 -9.60 20.35
CA THR A 24 -26.12 -9.92 20.18
C THR A 24 -25.27 -8.72 19.79
N ALA A 25 -25.86 -7.50 19.75
CA ALA A 25 -25.11 -6.29 19.43
C ALA A 25 -24.05 -6.03 20.50
N PRO A 26 -22.77 -5.83 20.12
CA PRO A 26 -21.73 -5.51 21.08
C PRO A 26 -21.99 -4.15 21.74
N PRO A 27 -21.55 -3.94 23.00
CA PRO A 27 -21.70 -2.65 23.66
C PRO A 27 -20.91 -1.58 22.87
N SER A 28 -21.61 -0.51 22.48
CA SER A 28 -21.02 0.57 21.69
C SER A 28 -19.82 1.21 22.38
N ARG A 29 -18.72 1.35 21.65
CA ARG A 29 -17.48 2.03 22.09
C ARG A 29 -17.56 3.57 21.97
N GLY A 30 -18.78 4.15 21.87
CA GLY A 30 -19.00 5.59 21.80
C GLY A 30 -18.68 6.30 23.11
N SER A 31 -18.28 7.56 23.03
CA SER A 31 -17.96 8.40 24.18
C SER A 31 -19.11 8.39 25.20
N PRO A 32 -18.85 8.08 26.48
CA PRO A 32 -19.91 7.98 27.49
C PRO A 32 -20.74 9.27 27.67
N ALA A 33 -20.18 10.43 27.33
CA ALA A 33 -20.87 11.71 27.39
C ALA A 33 -22.02 11.86 26.38
N ALA A 34 -21.82 11.41 25.14
CA ALA A 34 -22.87 11.48 24.10
C ALA A 34 -24.05 10.52 24.41
N GLY A 35 -23.78 9.39 25.05
CA GLY A 35 -24.82 8.45 25.45
C GLY A 35 -25.70 8.99 26.59
N VAL A 36 -25.13 9.73 27.54
CA VAL A 36 -25.89 10.31 28.66
C VAL A 36 -26.79 11.45 28.21
N GLU A 37 -26.33 12.31 27.31
CA GLU A 37 -27.14 13.39 26.73
C GLU A 37 -28.31 12.85 25.89
N ALA A 38 -28.05 11.85 25.04
CA ALA A 38 -29.08 11.18 24.27
C ALA A 38 -30.13 10.50 25.14
N LEU A 39 -29.73 9.84 26.24
CA LEU A 39 -30.63 9.23 27.22
C LEU A 39 -31.47 10.29 27.96
N ALA A 40 -30.87 11.42 28.35
CA ALA A 40 -31.61 12.51 29.02
C ALA A 40 -32.63 13.15 28.07
N MET A 41 -32.30 13.33 26.80
CA MET A 41 -33.21 13.84 25.79
C MET A 41 -34.36 12.87 25.49
N LEU A 42 -34.06 11.57 25.42
CA LEU A 42 -35.07 10.52 25.24
C LEU A 42 -36.00 10.41 26.46
N HIS A 43 -35.48 10.57 27.69
CA HIS A 43 -36.29 10.58 28.90
C HIS A 43 -37.24 11.80 28.92
N SER A 44 -36.77 12.98 28.47
CA SER A 44 -37.61 14.17 28.36
C SER A 44 -38.72 14.02 27.30
N LEU A 45 -38.45 13.36 26.16
CA LEU A 45 -39.41 13.06 25.12
C LEU A 45 -40.43 11.98 25.55
N ALA A 46 -40.00 10.96 26.31
CA ALA A 46 -40.84 9.89 26.79
C ALA A 46 -41.81 10.34 27.90
N SER A 47 -41.54 11.46 28.58
CA SER A 47 -42.42 12.03 29.61
C SER A 47 -43.61 12.86 29.07
N VAL A 48 -43.69 13.09 27.73
CA VAL A 48 -44.80 13.78 27.12
C VAL A 48 -45.85 12.77 26.62
N PRO A 49 -47.12 12.81 27.05
CA PRO A 49 -48.17 11.90 26.58
C PRO A 49 -48.35 12.03 25.06
N GLY A 50 -48.17 10.93 24.32
CA GLY A 50 -48.29 10.86 22.86
C GLY A 50 -46.96 10.82 22.07
N SER A 51 -45.82 11.13 22.70
CA SER A 51 -44.50 11.10 22.02
C SER A 51 -43.71 9.81 22.27
N ALA A 52 -44.16 8.95 23.18
CA ALA A 52 -43.42 7.73 23.57
C ALA A 52 -43.15 6.77 22.39
N SER A 53 -44.07 6.63 21.47
CA SER A 53 -43.86 5.78 20.27
C SER A 53 -42.87 6.36 19.31
N ALA A 54 -42.86 7.70 19.16
CA ALA A 54 -41.87 8.41 18.32
C ALA A 54 -40.47 8.33 18.95
N ALA A 55 -40.37 8.49 20.26
CA ALA A 55 -39.11 8.38 21.01
C ALA A 55 -38.50 6.95 20.88
N LEU A 56 -39.32 5.91 21.02
CA LEU A 56 -38.90 4.50 20.83
C LEU A 56 -38.42 4.24 19.41
N LYS A 57 -39.08 4.81 18.39
CA LYS A 57 -38.66 4.67 17.00
C LYS A 57 -37.31 5.34 16.76
N LEU A 58 -37.10 6.58 17.26
CA LEU A 58 -35.83 7.28 17.17
C LEU A 58 -34.71 6.53 17.92
N LEU A 59 -35.01 5.96 19.07
CA LEU A 59 -34.05 5.17 19.83
C LEU A 59 -33.63 3.94 19.04
N HIS A 60 -34.55 3.26 18.41
CA HIS A 60 -34.27 2.10 17.56
C HIS A 60 -33.42 2.50 16.34
N GLU A 61 -33.79 3.60 15.68
CA GLU A 61 -33.01 4.12 14.54
C GLU A 61 -31.57 4.50 14.94
N LEU A 62 -31.39 5.13 16.11
CA LEU A 62 -30.06 5.42 16.65
C LEU A 62 -29.24 4.18 16.95
N GLN A 63 -29.86 3.15 17.55
CA GLN A 63 -29.20 1.89 17.83
C GLN A 63 -28.78 1.17 16.55
N VAL A 64 -29.68 1.11 15.54
CA VAL A 64 -29.34 0.53 14.23
C VAL A 64 -28.17 1.28 13.59
N HIS A 65 -28.24 2.61 13.60
CA HIS A 65 -27.16 3.45 13.03
C HIS A 65 -25.84 3.26 13.75
N GLN A 66 -25.85 3.10 15.07
CA GLN A 66 -24.65 2.85 15.86
C GLN A 66 -24.02 1.50 15.53
N VAL A 67 -24.80 0.44 15.43
CA VAL A 67 -24.30 -0.88 15.01
C VAL A 67 -23.78 -0.83 13.55
N GLU A 68 -24.46 -0.08 12.68
CA GLU A 68 -23.98 0.12 11.30
C GLU A 68 -22.61 0.81 11.26
N LEU A 69 -22.40 1.83 12.09
CA LEU A 69 -21.09 2.51 12.20
C LEU A 69 -20.00 1.61 12.76
N ASP A 70 -20.32 0.81 13.79
CA ASP A 70 -19.38 -0.13 14.39
C ASP A 70 -18.95 -1.20 13.37
N LEU A 71 -19.89 -1.75 12.60
CA LEU A 71 -19.60 -2.70 11.52
C LEU A 71 -18.77 -2.07 10.38
N GLN A 72 -19.06 -0.82 10.02
CA GLN A 72 -18.27 -0.10 9.02
C GLN A 72 -16.84 0.14 9.53
N HIS A 73 -16.69 0.44 10.81
CA HIS A 73 -15.37 0.65 11.41
C HIS A 73 -14.56 -0.65 11.44
N GLU A 74 -15.16 -1.76 11.85
CA GLU A 74 -14.53 -3.09 11.84
C GLU A 74 -14.10 -3.48 10.43
N GLN A 75 -14.95 -3.25 9.43
CA GLN A 75 -14.63 -3.56 8.03
C GLN A 75 -13.47 -2.69 7.51
N ALA A 76 -13.48 -1.39 7.82
CA ALA A 76 -12.39 -0.49 7.41
C ALA A 76 -11.06 -0.88 8.06
N GLU A 77 -11.08 -1.32 9.33
CA GLU A 77 -9.90 -1.80 10.03
C GLU A 77 -9.37 -3.10 9.42
N GLN A 78 -10.25 -4.02 9.06
CA GLN A 78 -9.88 -5.26 8.39
C GLN A 78 -9.27 -5.00 6.99
N GLU A 79 -9.89 -4.12 6.20
CA GLU A 79 -9.37 -3.71 4.88
C GLU A 79 -7.97 -3.07 5.00
N ARG A 80 -7.74 -2.27 6.05
CA ARG A 80 -6.42 -1.68 6.33
C ARG A 80 -5.36 -2.74 6.67
N GLN A 81 -5.72 -3.73 7.49
CA GLN A 81 -4.82 -4.82 7.86
C GLN A 81 -4.47 -5.69 6.64
N GLU A 82 -5.46 -6.03 5.81
CA GLU A 82 -5.25 -6.79 4.58
C GLU A 82 -4.33 -6.03 3.60
N LEU A 83 -4.57 -4.73 3.42
CA LEU A 83 -3.73 -3.88 2.57
C LEU A 83 -2.30 -3.78 3.12
N GLY A 84 -2.15 -3.60 4.43
CA GLY A 84 -0.85 -3.57 5.10
C GLY A 84 -0.07 -4.87 4.89
N ALA A 85 -0.74 -6.02 5.08
CA ALA A 85 -0.13 -7.32 4.86
C ALA A 85 0.23 -7.57 3.38
N ALA A 86 -0.57 -7.07 2.43
CA ALA A 86 -0.26 -7.16 1.01
C ALA A 86 0.96 -6.30 0.65
N LEU A 87 1.02 -5.05 1.13
CA LEU A 87 2.17 -4.17 0.93
C LEU A 87 3.46 -4.75 1.52
N GLN A 88 3.38 -5.34 2.73
CA GLN A 88 4.53 -6.00 3.35
C GLN A 88 5.03 -7.17 2.51
N ARG A 89 4.13 -8.05 2.02
CA ARG A 89 4.53 -9.15 1.13
C ARG A 89 5.23 -8.66 -0.14
N HIS A 90 4.74 -7.56 -0.75
CA HIS A 90 5.39 -6.97 -1.93
C HIS A 90 6.77 -6.40 -1.60
N ALA A 91 6.92 -5.75 -0.45
CA ALA A 91 8.20 -5.24 0.03
C ALA A 91 9.20 -6.39 0.27
N ASP A 92 8.75 -7.48 0.92
CA ASP A 92 9.57 -8.66 1.18
C ASP A 92 10.02 -9.35 -0.13
N TRP A 93 9.12 -9.47 -1.11
CA TRP A 93 9.49 -10.04 -2.42
C TRP A 93 10.53 -9.21 -3.16
N PHE A 94 10.44 -7.90 -3.08
CA PHE A 94 11.46 -7.01 -3.65
C PHE A 94 12.77 -7.13 -2.89
N GLU A 95 12.74 -7.04 -1.56
CA GLU A 95 13.93 -7.01 -0.71
C GLU A 95 14.71 -8.32 -0.77
N PHE A 96 14.02 -9.46 -0.75
CA PHE A 96 14.63 -10.80 -0.76
C PHE A 96 14.65 -11.47 -2.14
N ALA A 97 14.41 -10.73 -3.22
CA ALA A 97 14.55 -11.28 -4.56
C ALA A 97 15.95 -11.86 -4.78
N PRO A 98 16.07 -13.04 -5.44
CA PRO A 98 17.37 -13.70 -5.65
C PRO A 98 18.29 -12.97 -6.63
N TYR A 99 17.80 -11.91 -7.23
CA TYR A 99 18.52 -11.05 -8.16
C TYR A 99 18.55 -9.61 -7.65
N ALA A 100 19.53 -8.87 -8.11
CA ALA A 100 19.63 -7.48 -7.76
C ALA A 100 18.56 -6.67 -8.52
N CYS A 101 17.81 -5.87 -7.77
CA CYS A 101 16.78 -4.99 -8.29
C CYS A 101 16.96 -3.58 -7.75
N LEU A 102 16.78 -2.61 -8.63
CA LEU A 102 16.70 -1.22 -8.24
C LEU A 102 15.66 -0.46 -9.08
N ALA A 103 15.13 0.60 -8.52
CA ALA A 103 14.22 1.51 -9.17
C ALA A 103 14.87 2.90 -9.24
N ILE A 104 14.85 3.50 -10.42
CA ILE A 104 15.38 4.84 -10.64
C ILE A 104 14.31 5.77 -11.21
N GLY A 105 14.38 7.03 -10.85
CA GLY A 105 13.60 8.09 -11.47
C GLY A 105 14.05 8.38 -12.91
N ASP A 106 13.30 9.21 -13.57
CA ASP A 106 13.61 9.70 -14.94
C ASP A 106 14.88 10.57 -15.00
N ASP A 107 15.34 11.07 -13.88
CA ASP A 107 16.60 11.81 -13.70
C ASP A 107 17.79 10.90 -13.35
N GLY A 108 17.57 9.58 -13.18
CA GLY A 108 18.58 8.60 -12.78
C GLY A 108 18.81 8.52 -11.28
N THR A 109 17.96 9.15 -10.46
CA THR A 109 18.02 9.07 -8.98
C THR A 109 17.48 7.75 -8.49
N LEU A 110 18.20 7.09 -7.57
CA LEU A 110 17.77 5.85 -6.92
C LEU A 110 16.56 6.10 -6.02
N GLN A 111 15.45 5.44 -6.31
CA GLN A 111 14.21 5.49 -5.54
C GLN A 111 14.07 4.30 -4.59
N ALA A 112 14.51 3.13 -5.04
CA ALA A 112 14.53 1.93 -4.23
C ALA A 112 15.65 0.99 -4.71
N ILE A 113 16.24 0.26 -3.78
CA ILE A 113 17.20 -0.81 -4.07
C ILE A 113 16.93 -1.97 -3.12
N ASN A 114 17.05 -3.20 -3.61
CA ASN A 114 16.96 -4.38 -2.77
C ASN A 114 18.34 -4.78 -2.20
N GLN A 115 18.37 -5.74 -1.30
CA GLN A 115 19.61 -6.23 -0.70
C GLN A 115 20.63 -6.76 -1.72
N GLY A 116 20.15 -7.37 -2.83
CA GLY A 116 21.00 -7.83 -3.93
C GLY A 116 21.71 -6.68 -4.63
N ALA A 117 20.97 -5.63 -4.98
CA ALA A 117 21.53 -4.43 -5.61
C ALA A 117 22.44 -3.64 -4.64
N ALA A 118 22.07 -3.54 -3.37
CA ALA A 118 22.88 -2.87 -2.36
C ALA A 118 24.27 -3.53 -2.20
N ARG A 119 24.32 -4.85 -2.17
CA ARG A 119 25.58 -5.59 -2.14
C ARG A 119 26.42 -5.36 -3.39
N TRP A 120 25.79 -5.36 -4.55
CA TRP A 120 26.48 -5.12 -5.81
C TRP A 120 27.03 -3.70 -5.90
N LEU A 121 26.27 -2.69 -5.46
CA LEU A 121 26.72 -1.30 -5.40
C LEU A 121 27.77 -1.04 -4.30
N GLY A 122 27.89 -1.96 -3.33
CA GLY A 122 28.78 -1.78 -2.17
C GLY A 122 28.28 -0.70 -1.20
N SER A 123 26.96 -0.49 -1.14
CA SER A 123 26.33 0.53 -0.31
C SER A 123 25.15 -0.02 0.45
N GLN A 124 24.77 0.64 1.53
CA GLN A 124 23.52 0.29 2.24
C GLN A 124 22.31 0.94 1.54
N PRO A 125 21.12 0.28 1.52
CA PRO A 125 19.93 0.83 0.88
C PRO A 125 19.60 2.27 1.31
N ALA A 126 19.60 2.53 2.60
CA ALA A 126 19.28 3.84 3.15
C ALA A 126 20.27 4.95 2.77
N ALA A 127 21.52 4.59 2.46
CA ALA A 127 22.55 5.55 2.05
C ALA A 127 22.55 5.81 0.54
N ALA A 128 22.02 4.86 -0.26
CA ALA A 128 22.02 4.97 -1.72
C ALA A 128 20.75 5.64 -2.26
N VAL A 129 19.60 5.44 -1.61
CA VAL A 129 18.34 6.08 -2.02
C VAL A 129 18.44 7.59 -1.96
N GLY A 130 18.03 8.25 -3.03
CA GLY A 130 18.15 9.71 -3.21
C GLY A 130 19.41 10.15 -3.92
N LEU A 131 20.41 9.28 -4.08
CA LEU A 131 21.62 9.56 -4.87
C LEU A 131 21.43 9.11 -6.32
N ARG A 132 22.28 9.61 -7.21
CA ARG A 132 22.25 9.22 -8.62
C ARG A 132 22.93 7.87 -8.84
N LEU A 133 22.33 7.02 -9.67
CA LEU A 133 22.91 5.71 -9.99
C LEU A 133 24.32 5.81 -10.61
N ASP A 134 24.59 6.86 -11.42
CA ASP A 134 25.88 7.06 -12.04
C ASP A 134 27.03 7.27 -11.06
N GLU A 135 26.76 7.73 -9.84
CA GLU A 135 27.77 7.85 -8.78
C GLU A 135 28.34 6.50 -8.33
N PHE A 136 27.55 5.44 -8.46
CA PHE A 136 27.91 4.07 -8.08
C PHE A 136 28.46 3.25 -9.25
N LEU A 137 28.47 3.79 -10.47
CA LEU A 137 28.89 3.06 -11.67
C LEU A 137 30.33 3.43 -12.06
N ALA A 138 31.04 2.46 -12.63
CA ALA A 138 32.33 2.67 -13.28
C ALA A 138 32.16 3.64 -14.47
N LEU A 139 33.21 4.39 -14.79
CA LEU A 139 33.17 5.47 -15.80
C LEU A 139 32.59 5.00 -17.16
N ALA A 140 32.94 3.80 -17.59
CA ALA A 140 32.46 3.23 -18.86
C ALA A 140 30.92 2.98 -18.82
N SER A 141 30.37 2.67 -17.67
CA SER A 141 28.92 2.41 -17.49
C SER A 141 28.10 3.70 -17.29
N ARG A 142 28.73 4.81 -16.90
CA ARG A 142 28.03 6.10 -16.69
C ARG A 142 27.48 6.68 -17.99
N THR A 143 28.22 6.56 -19.08
CA THR A 143 27.85 7.11 -20.38
C THR A 143 26.64 6.41 -20.99
N TRP A 144 26.38 5.19 -20.55
CA TRP A 144 25.28 4.37 -21.05
C TRP A 144 23.92 4.69 -20.41
N LEU A 145 23.89 5.19 -19.17
CA LEU A 145 22.65 5.48 -18.45
C LEU A 145 21.71 6.48 -19.18
N PRO A 146 22.19 7.60 -19.75
CA PRO A 146 21.38 8.52 -20.54
C PRO A 146 20.76 7.85 -21.78
N ASP A 147 21.54 7.03 -22.50
CA ASP A 147 21.07 6.33 -23.70
C ASP A 147 19.99 5.30 -23.36
N LEU A 148 20.14 4.55 -22.26
CA LEU A 148 19.14 3.62 -21.75
C LEU A 148 17.83 4.33 -21.44
N LEU A 149 17.88 5.41 -20.69
CA LEU A 149 16.70 6.21 -20.34
C LEU A 149 16.05 6.80 -21.59
N GLY A 150 16.84 7.23 -22.57
CA GLY A 150 16.37 7.71 -23.86
C GLY A 150 15.59 6.65 -24.65
N GLN A 151 16.14 5.44 -24.75
CA GLN A 151 15.50 4.31 -25.46
C GLN A 151 14.19 3.88 -24.80
N LEU A 152 14.14 3.80 -23.49
CA LEU A 152 12.91 3.48 -22.75
C LEU A 152 11.82 4.54 -22.96
N ARG A 153 12.20 5.84 -22.94
CA ARG A 153 11.28 6.94 -23.24
C ARG A 153 10.78 6.94 -24.69
N ALA A 154 11.61 6.45 -25.59
CA ALA A 154 11.23 6.27 -27.01
C ALA A 154 10.25 5.09 -27.23
N GLY A 155 9.86 4.37 -26.15
CA GLY A 155 8.86 3.32 -26.19
C GLY A 155 9.43 1.91 -26.32
N GLN A 156 10.73 1.71 -26.13
CA GLN A 156 11.26 0.34 -26.04
C GLN A 156 10.75 -0.32 -24.75
N ALA A 157 10.21 -1.52 -24.87
CA ALA A 157 9.63 -2.25 -23.73
C ALA A 157 10.71 -2.64 -22.70
N SER A 158 11.92 -2.94 -23.14
CA SER A 158 13.07 -3.22 -22.29
C SER A 158 14.38 -2.93 -23.02
N VAL A 159 15.39 -2.52 -22.27
CA VAL A 159 16.73 -2.25 -22.76
C VAL A 159 17.72 -3.07 -21.94
N ARG A 160 18.68 -3.70 -22.58
CA ARG A 160 19.76 -4.45 -21.92
C ARG A 160 21.08 -3.78 -22.12
N ALA A 161 21.91 -3.83 -21.08
CA ALA A 161 23.29 -3.40 -21.21
C ALA A 161 24.18 -3.91 -20.08
N PRO A 162 25.47 -4.03 -20.35
CA PRO A 162 26.45 -4.37 -19.36
C PRO A 162 26.68 -3.19 -18.41
N LEU A 163 26.59 -3.44 -17.12
CA LEU A 163 26.89 -2.48 -16.07
C LEU A 163 27.99 -3.00 -15.16
N ARG A 164 28.88 -2.09 -14.75
CA ARG A 164 29.91 -2.37 -13.76
C ARG A 164 29.82 -1.36 -12.62
N ALA A 165 29.85 -1.85 -11.38
CA ALA A 165 29.87 -1.00 -10.20
C ALA A 165 31.28 -0.37 -10.00
N LEU A 166 31.30 0.79 -9.34
CA LEU A 166 32.54 1.53 -9.04
C LEU A 166 33.46 0.79 -8.09
N ASN A 167 32.92 -0.05 -7.22
CA ASN A 167 33.69 -0.87 -6.26
C ASN A 167 34.53 -1.99 -6.88
N GLY A 168 34.61 -2.06 -8.21
CA GLY A 168 35.39 -3.05 -8.93
C GLY A 168 34.73 -4.44 -9.03
N GLY A 169 33.43 -4.54 -8.72
CA GLY A 169 32.66 -5.76 -8.87
C GLY A 169 32.55 -6.23 -10.33
N ASP A 170 32.07 -7.46 -10.50
CA ASP A 170 31.88 -8.08 -11.82
C ASP A 170 30.90 -7.25 -12.67
N GLU A 171 31.15 -7.28 -13.98
CA GLU A 171 30.22 -6.75 -14.96
C GLU A 171 28.95 -7.61 -14.97
N VAL A 172 27.80 -6.97 -14.97
CA VAL A 172 26.49 -7.63 -14.95
C VAL A 172 25.65 -7.17 -16.14
N ASP A 173 24.86 -8.07 -16.69
CA ASP A 173 23.86 -7.73 -17.70
C ASP A 173 22.61 -7.20 -17.01
N ALA A 174 22.41 -5.90 -17.07
CA ALA A 174 21.22 -5.26 -16.55
C ALA A 174 20.11 -5.22 -17.61
N THR A 175 18.89 -5.54 -17.20
CA THR A 175 17.68 -5.33 -17.98
C THR A 175 16.88 -4.22 -17.32
N ALA A 176 16.65 -3.15 -18.07
CA ALA A 176 15.84 -2.02 -17.64
C ALA A 176 14.47 -2.06 -18.32
N THR A 177 13.42 -1.78 -17.58
CA THR A 177 12.04 -1.70 -18.05
C THR A 177 11.36 -0.45 -17.51
N LEU A 178 10.51 0.17 -18.32
CA LEU A 178 9.64 1.27 -17.91
C LEU A 178 8.19 0.79 -17.97
N PRO A 179 7.50 0.68 -16.81
CA PRO A 179 6.08 0.31 -16.81
C PRO A 179 5.22 1.31 -17.59
N PRO A 180 4.15 0.86 -18.26
CA PRO A 180 3.26 1.75 -19.01
C PRO A 180 2.69 2.86 -18.12
N GLY A 181 2.87 4.12 -18.52
CA GLY A 181 2.45 5.30 -17.75
C GLY A 181 3.27 5.57 -16.48
N GLY A 182 4.30 4.77 -16.19
CA GLY A 182 5.21 4.97 -15.06
C GLY A 182 6.31 5.99 -15.38
N ARG A 183 6.84 6.59 -14.32
CA ARG A 183 8.03 7.48 -14.37
C ARG A 183 9.25 6.85 -13.73
N THR A 184 9.08 5.62 -13.22
CA THR A 184 10.12 4.87 -12.51
C THR A 184 10.62 3.74 -13.40
N VAL A 185 11.89 3.73 -13.69
CA VAL A 185 12.56 2.67 -14.45
C VAL A 185 13.01 1.59 -13.47
N LEU A 186 12.63 0.36 -13.76
CA LEU A 186 13.05 -0.82 -13.00
C LEU A 186 14.26 -1.45 -13.69
N LEU A 187 15.33 -1.64 -12.94
CA LEU A 187 16.51 -2.38 -13.38
C LEU A 187 16.61 -3.68 -12.58
N ALA A 188 16.81 -4.78 -13.30
CA ALA A 188 17.08 -6.08 -12.70
C ALA A 188 18.32 -6.69 -13.36
N PHE A 189 19.18 -7.31 -12.56
CA PHE A 189 20.35 -8.01 -13.07
C PHE A 189 20.68 -9.21 -12.18
N LEU A 190 21.10 -10.27 -12.85
CA LEU A 190 21.67 -11.42 -12.21
C LEU A 190 23.18 -11.21 -12.13
N PRO A 191 23.82 -11.42 -10.98
CA PRO A 191 25.26 -11.53 -10.95
C PRO A 191 25.64 -12.64 -11.93
N THR A 192 26.46 -12.32 -12.91
CA THR A 192 27.07 -13.35 -13.78
C THR A 192 27.76 -14.32 -12.85
N GLN A 193 27.28 -15.56 -12.80
CA GLN A 193 28.07 -16.60 -12.13
C GLN A 193 29.38 -16.66 -12.89
N SER A 194 30.43 -16.10 -12.31
CA SER A 194 31.78 -16.35 -12.80
C SER A 194 31.93 -17.87 -12.86
N ALA A 195 32.05 -18.40 -14.08
CA ALA A 195 32.33 -19.81 -14.27
C ALA A 195 33.55 -20.11 -13.38
N GLY A 196 33.31 -20.88 -12.32
CA GLY A 196 34.36 -21.29 -11.40
C GLY A 196 35.51 -21.91 -12.19
N PRO A 197 36.75 -21.76 -11.74
CA PRO A 197 37.88 -22.33 -12.42
C PRO A 197 37.70 -23.86 -12.50
N ARG A 198 37.79 -24.38 -13.74
CA ARG A 198 37.88 -25.84 -14.00
C ARG A 198 39.15 -26.38 -13.46
#